data_1f002e874b2c293b6c514e97dc3e8362
#
_entry.id   1f002e874b2c293b6c514e97dc3e8362
#
_cell.length_a   1.000
_cell.length_b   1.000
_cell.length_c   1.000
_cell.angle_alpha   90.00
_cell.angle_beta   90.00
_cell.angle_gamma   90.00
#
_symmetry.space_group_name_H-M   'P 1'
#
loop_
_entity.id
_entity.type
_entity.pdbx_description
1 polymer ?
#
loop_
_entity_poly.entity_id
_entity_poly.type
_entity_poly.pdbx_seq_one_letter_code
_entity_poly.pdbx_strand_id
1 'polypeptide(L)'
;KAAEDLARWAKIDVPAGTKVLLAEQKYVSENNPYSKEKLCPVLSYFIEDDWMHACEKCIELLLSERHGHTLVIHSKDPDVIHQFAIKKPVGRMLVNTPAVYGSMGATTNLFPAMTLGSGSAGQGITSDNVSPMNLIYVRKVGYGVRRIEDLGMGTPADASGCRGAAADEDSLRKLQRLLEDALASINNQL
;
A
#
# COMPACT_ATOMS: atom_id res chain seq x y z
N LYS A 1 10.63 12.67 23.11
CA LYS A 1 11.66 13.71 23.34
C LYS A 1 11.31 14.94 22.52
N ALA A 2 11.61 16.13 23.04
CA ALA A 2 11.44 17.38 22.31
C ALA A 2 12.53 17.56 21.25
N ALA A 3 12.28 18.42 20.25
CA ALA A 3 13.26 18.71 19.21
C ALA A 3 14.57 19.27 19.77
N GLU A 4 14.47 20.13 20.78
CA GLU A 4 15.63 20.71 21.48
C GLU A 4 16.49 19.64 22.20
N ASP A 5 15.87 18.58 22.74
CA ASP A 5 16.61 17.49 23.38
C ASP A 5 17.39 16.69 22.33
N LEU A 6 16.78 16.45 21.16
CA LEU A 6 17.42 15.74 20.05
C LEU A 6 18.56 16.57 19.47
N ALA A 7 18.36 17.89 19.30
CA ALA A 7 19.38 18.81 18.86
C ALA A 7 20.59 18.81 19.81
N ARG A 8 20.33 18.86 21.13
CA ARG A 8 21.39 18.82 22.18
C ARG A 8 22.18 17.51 22.10
N TRP A 9 21.49 16.36 21.90
CA TRP A 9 22.20 15.07 21.74
C TRP A 9 23.03 15.00 20.47
N ALA A 10 22.52 15.61 19.39
CA ALA A 10 23.23 15.71 18.13
C ALA A 10 24.32 16.81 18.11
N LYS A 11 24.44 17.60 19.20
CA LYS A 11 25.35 18.75 19.31
C LYS A 11 25.08 19.80 18.22
N ILE A 12 23.81 20.07 17.96
CA ILE A 12 23.34 21.09 17.01
C ILE A 12 22.70 22.21 17.81
N ASP A 13 23.16 23.44 17.57
CA ASP A 13 22.57 24.64 18.20
C ASP A 13 21.27 24.99 17.46
N VAL A 14 20.20 25.17 18.24
CA VAL A 14 18.88 25.54 17.72
C VAL A 14 18.28 26.67 18.59
N PRO A 15 17.45 27.54 18.00
CA PRO A 15 16.71 28.55 18.77
C PRO A 15 15.83 27.93 19.85
N ALA A 16 15.63 28.65 20.97
CA ALA A 16 14.70 28.25 22.00
C ALA A 16 13.27 28.17 21.43
N GLY A 17 12.53 27.13 21.82
CA GLY A 17 11.17 26.88 21.32
C GLY A 17 11.10 26.12 19.99
N THR A 18 12.23 25.62 19.50
CA THR A 18 12.25 24.76 18.28
C THR A 18 11.35 23.54 18.45
N LYS A 19 10.39 23.36 17.56
CA LYS A 19 9.40 22.27 17.60
C LYS A 19 9.76 21.07 16.72
N VAL A 20 10.48 21.31 15.64
CA VAL A 20 10.80 20.31 14.61
C VAL A 20 12.19 20.56 14.06
N LEU A 21 12.94 19.49 13.81
CA LEU A 21 14.19 19.51 13.06
C LEU A 21 13.91 19.02 11.65
N LEU A 22 14.43 19.74 10.65
CA LEU A 22 14.28 19.39 9.22
C LEU A 22 15.62 18.90 8.68
N ALA A 23 15.60 17.77 7.97
CA ALA A 23 16.77 17.18 7.35
C ALA A 23 16.55 17.01 5.84
N GLU A 24 17.27 17.80 5.05
CA GLU A 24 17.26 17.65 3.59
C GLU A 24 17.91 16.33 3.19
N GLN A 25 17.24 15.61 2.29
CA GLN A 25 17.70 14.34 1.77
C GLN A 25 17.65 14.37 0.23
N LYS A 26 18.54 13.60 -0.41
CA LYS A 26 18.61 13.51 -1.86
C LYS A 26 18.22 12.15 -2.41
N TYR A 27 18.38 11.10 -1.63
CA TYR A 27 18.08 9.73 -2.06
C TYR A 27 17.35 8.94 -0.98
N VAL A 28 16.59 7.98 -1.41
CA VAL A 28 15.90 6.98 -0.59
C VAL A 28 16.73 5.70 -0.59
N SER A 29 16.96 5.11 0.58
CA SER A 29 17.60 3.81 0.66
C SER A 29 17.30 3.14 2.00
N GLU A 30 17.39 1.82 2.05
CA GLU A 30 17.22 1.03 3.28
C GLU A 30 18.28 1.39 4.35
N ASN A 31 19.46 1.82 3.92
CA ASN A 31 20.55 2.22 4.80
C ASN A 31 20.48 3.68 5.25
N ASN A 32 19.58 4.47 4.65
CA ASN A 32 19.39 5.86 5.02
C ASN A 32 18.29 5.96 6.11
N PRO A 33 18.62 6.24 7.38
CA PRO A 33 17.64 6.32 8.46
C PRO A 33 16.63 7.45 8.25
N TYR A 34 16.95 8.44 7.43
CA TYR A 34 16.04 9.53 7.08
C TYR A 34 14.97 9.14 6.06
N SER A 35 15.15 8.03 5.35
CA SER A 35 14.11 7.45 4.48
C SER A 35 13.03 6.69 5.25
N LYS A 36 13.26 6.41 6.54
CA LYS A 36 12.37 5.61 7.37
C LYS A 36 11.46 6.47 8.24
N GLU A 37 10.35 5.89 8.69
CA GLU A 37 9.48 6.52 9.67
C GLU A 37 10.27 6.85 10.96
N LYS A 38 10.08 8.07 11.42
CA LYS A 38 10.72 8.58 12.65
C LYS A 38 9.63 9.06 13.60
N LEU A 39 9.33 8.28 14.63
CA LEU A 39 8.36 8.64 15.68
C LEU A 39 8.95 9.69 16.65
N CYS A 40 9.53 10.75 16.08
CA CYS A 40 10.15 11.86 16.80
C CYS A 40 10.05 13.15 15.97
N PRO A 41 10.29 14.33 16.56
CA PRO A 41 10.16 15.62 15.86
C PRO A 41 11.35 15.90 14.91
N VAL A 42 11.69 14.93 14.06
CA VAL A 42 12.64 15.06 12.97
C VAL A 42 11.94 14.68 11.68
N LEU A 43 11.86 15.61 10.72
CA LEU A 43 11.25 15.38 9.41
C LEU A 43 12.32 15.42 8.33
N SER A 44 12.29 14.42 7.45
CA SER A 44 13.05 14.46 6.21
C SER A 44 12.24 15.18 5.14
N TYR A 45 12.92 15.92 4.29
CA TYR A 45 12.32 16.52 3.11
C TYR A 45 13.23 16.33 1.90
N PHE A 46 12.63 16.33 0.72
CA PHE A 46 13.29 16.21 -0.57
C PHE A 46 12.87 17.38 -1.44
N ILE A 47 13.78 17.90 -2.23
CA ILE A 47 13.52 18.94 -3.22
C ILE A 47 13.65 18.30 -4.59
N GLU A 48 12.61 18.39 -5.39
CA GLU A 48 12.56 17.85 -6.73
C GLU A 48 12.24 18.96 -7.73
N ASP A 49 12.73 18.84 -8.96
CA ASP A 49 12.65 19.89 -9.98
C ASP A 49 11.21 20.14 -10.45
N ASP A 50 10.38 19.11 -10.45
CA ASP A 50 8.99 19.19 -10.85
C ASP A 50 8.09 18.19 -10.13
N TRP A 51 6.79 18.25 -10.40
CA TRP A 51 5.81 17.38 -9.78
C TRP A 51 5.94 15.90 -10.19
N MET A 52 6.50 15.60 -11.37
CA MET A 52 6.70 14.22 -11.84
C MET A 52 7.79 13.55 -11.02
N HIS A 53 8.93 14.20 -10.84
CA HIS A 53 10.02 13.72 -10.00
C HIS A 53 9.58 13.62 -8.53
N ALA A 54 8.82 14.61 -8.03
CA ALA A 54 8.22 14.52 -6.70
C ALA A 54 7.25 13.34 -6.57
N CYS A 55 6.49 13.04 -7.63
CA CYS A 55 5.61 11.88 -7.69
C CYS A 55 6.41 10.57 -7.60
N GLU A 56 7.49 10.42 -8.34
CA GLU A 56 8.37 9.25 -8.30
C GLU A 56 9.05 9.10 -6.94
N LYS A 57 9.56 10.19 -6.37
CA LYS A 57 10.15 10.21 -5.03
C LYS A 57 9.18 9.73 -3.94
N CYS A 58 7.92 10.13 -4.03
CA CYS A 58 6.87 9.64 -3.11
C CYS A 58 6.64 8.12 -3.26
N ILE A 59 6.67 7.58 -4.50
CA ILE A 59 6.53 6.13 -4.72
C ILE A 59 7.74 5.41 -4.14
N GLU A 60 8.94 5.91 -4.38
CA GLU A 60 10.18 5.35 -3.85
C GLU A 60 10.16 5.24 -2.33
N LEU A 61 9.72 6.30 -1.63
CA LEU A 61 9.56 6.32 -0.18
C LEU A 61 8.50 5.31 0.29
N LEU A 62 7.33 5.29 -0.35
CA LEU A 62 6.23 4.39 0.03
C LEU A 62 6.60 2.91 -0.15
N LEU A 63 7.32 2.58 -1.22
CA LEU A 63 7.78 1.21 -1.48
C LEU A 63 8.92 0.79 -0.54
N SER A 64 9.81 1.71 -0.19
CA SER A 64 10.92 1.46 0.74
C SER A 64 10.42 1.07 2.14
N GLU A 65 9.39 1.76 2.63
CA GLU A 65 8.85 1.52 3.98
C GLU A 65 7.71 0.49 3.99
N ARG A 66 7.12 0.19 2.83
CA ARG A 66 5.92 -0.65 2.70
C ARG A 66 4.76 -0.19 3.58
N HIS A 67 4.68 1.10 3.83
CA HIS A 67 3.66 1.76 4.63
C HIS A 67 2.87 2.71 3.75
N GLY A 68 1.59 2.49 3.59
CA GLY A 68 0.76 3.22 2.64
C GLY A 68 -0.61 3.62 3.19
N HIS A 69 -0.72 4.03 4.48
CA HIS A 69 -2.04 4.38 4.98
C HIS A 69 -2.53 5.76 4.50
N THR A 70 -1.66 6.77 4.37
CA THR A 70 -2.09 8.14 4.03
C THR A 70 -1.00 8.92 3.30
N LEU A 71 -1.40 9.60 2.23
CA LEU A 71 -0.59 10.60 1.55
C LEU A 71 -1.37 11.91 1.46
N VAL A 72 -0.68 13.03 1.58
CA VAL A 72 -1.27 14.37 1.41
C VAL A 72 -0.62 15.08 0.25
N ILE A 73 -1.42 15.73 -0.58
CA ILE A 73 -0.96 16.65 -1.61
C ILE A 73 -1.52 18.06 -1.37
N HIS A 74 -0.68 19.05 -1.51
CA HIS A 74 -1.06 20.46 -1.56
C HIS A 74 -0.84 20.97 -2.96
N SER A 75 -1.91 21.06 -3.75
CA SER A 75 -1.90 21.52 -5.14
C SER A 75 -3.23 22.16 -5.50
N LYS A 76 -3.20 23.09 -6.48
CA LYS A 76 -4.40 23.65 -7.11
C LYS A 76 -4.63 23.06 -8.51
N ASP A 77 -3.68 22.27 -9.01
CA ASP A 77 -3.74 21.67 -10.34
C ASP A 77 -4.49 20.32 -10.24
N PRO A 78 -5.68 20.19 -10.87
CA PRO A 78 -6.50 19.00 -10.82
C PRO A 78 -5.85 17.82 -11.54
N ASP A 79 -5.05 18.05 -12.58
CA ASP A 79 -4.40 16.98 -13.34
C ASP A 79 -3.26 16.37 -12.50
N VAL A 80 -2.48 17.20 -11.82
CA VAL A 80 -1.45 16.75 -10.88
C VAL A 80 -2.08 15.96 -9.74
N ILE A 81 -3.17 16.47 -9.14
CA ILE A 81 -3.89 15.76 -8.08
C ILE A 81 -4.38 14.40 -8.56
N HIS A 82 -4.97 14.35 -9.76
CA HIS A 82 -5.44 13.11 -10.35
C HIS A 82 -4.32 12.10 -10.59
N GLN A 83 -3.18 12.56 -11.16
CA GLN A 83 -2.02 11.69 -11.39
C GLN A 83 -1.46 11.11 -10.08
N PHE A 84 -1.41 11.89 -9.02
CA PHE A 84 -1.03 11.39 -7.70
C PHE A 84 -2.04 10.37 -7.18
N ALA A 85 -3.35 10.62 -7.34
CA ALA A 85 -4.39 9.74 -6.84
C ALA A 85 -4.35 8.33 -7.46
N ILE A 86 -4.10 8.24 -8.76
CA ILE A 86 -4.07 6.94 -9.46
C ILE A 86 -2.74 6.19 -9.33
N LYS A 87 -1.63 6.89 -9.06
CA LYS A 87 -0.29 6.28 -9.05
C LYS A 87 0.19 5.87 -7.65
N LYS A 88 -0.42 6.35 -6.59
CA LYS A 88 0.10 6.13 -5.23
C LYS A 88 -0.48 4.88 -4.57
N PRO A 89 0.37 3.98 -4.08
CA PRO A 89 -0.04 2.80 -3.34
C PRO A 89 -0.39 3.15 -1.89
N VAL A 90 -1.44 3.93 -1.68
CA VAL A 90 -1.89 4.38 -0.34
C VAL A 90 -3.35 4.04 -0.09
N GLY A 91 -3.70 3.81 1.16
CA GLY A 91 -5.07 3.55 1.57
C GLY A 91 -5.98 4.77 1.41
N ARG A 92 -5.44 5.98 1.55
CA ARG A 92 -6.15 7.25 1.32
C ARG A 92 -5.21 8.34 0.86
N MET A 93 -5.74 9.21 0.02
CA MET A 93 -5.07 10.43 -0.41
C MET A 93 -5.89 11.64 0.01
N LEU A 94 -5.24 12.61 0.62
CA LEU A 94 -5.83 13.85 1.10
C LEU A 94 -5.37 15.02 0.23
N VAL A 95 -6.23 15.99 0.01
CA VAL A 95 -5.93 17.14 -0.81
C VAL A 95 -6.15 18.41 0.00
N ASN A 96 -5.12 19.26 0.06
CA ASN A 96 -5.16 20.59 0.68
C ASN A 96 -5.68 20.62 2.12
N THR A 97 -5.35 19.61 2.93
CA THR A 97 -5.72 19.51 4.34
C THR A 97 -4.56 18.96 5.16
N PRO A 98 -4.45 19.31 6.45
CA PRO A 98 -3.44 18.71 7.33
C PRO A 98 -3.60 17.19 7.42
N ALA A 99 -2.47 16.45 7.36
CA ALA A 99 -2.47 15.00 7.31
C ALA A 99 -3.28 14.33 8.43
N VAL A 100 -3.02 14.70 9.67
CA VAL A 100 -3.67 14.09 10.84
C VAL A 100 -5.17 14.38 10.85
N TYR A 101 -5.56 15.64 10.76
CA TYR A 101 -6.96 16.05 10.81
C TYR A 101 -7.75 15.53 9.61
N GLY A 102 -7.15 15.54 8.42
CA GLY A 102 -7.78 15.01 7.21
C GLY A 102 -7.97 13.51 7.27
N SER A 103 -6.96 12.76 7.69
CA SER A 103 -7.01 11.30 7.73
C SER A 103 -7.97 10.77 8.78
N MET A 104 -8.07 11.43 9.94
CA MET A 104 -9.01 11.04 10.99
C MET A 104 -10.44 11.52 10.77
N GLY A 105 -10.74 12.20 9.67
CA GLY A 105 -12.08 12.65 9.31
C GLY A 105 -12.49 13.99 9.92
N ALA A 106 -11.58 14.72 10.58
CA ALA A 106 -11.93 15.99 11.22
C ALA A 106 -12.10 17.16 10.22
N THR A 107 -11.35 17.13 9.11
CA THR A 107 -11.41 18.15 8.05
C THR A 107 -11.82 17.58 6.69
N THR A 108 -12.27 16.34 6.68
CA THR A 108 -12.78 15.63 5.48
C THR A 108 -14.07 14.90 5.84
N ASN A 109 -14.75 14.35 4.83
CA ASN A 109 -15.93 13.51 5.03
C ASN A 109 -15.59 12.02 5.22
N LEU A 110 -14.36 11.70 5.55
CA LEU A 110 -14.00 10.34 5.93
C LEU A 110 -14.62 9.99 7.29
N PHE A 111 -14.87 8.70 7.51
CA PHE A 111 -15.42 8.25 8.80
C PHE A 111 -14.46 8.66 9.94
N PRO A 112 -14.96 9.27 11.02
CA PRO A 112 -14.10 9.68 12.14
C PRO A 112 -13.48 8.47 12.82
N ALA A 113 -12.16 8.33 12.71
CA ALA A 113 -11.39 7.27 13.35
C ALA A 113 -9.92 7.65 13.55
N MET A 114 -9.32 7.16 14.61
CA MET A 114 -7.87 7.23 14.85
C MET A 114 -7.14 6.00 14.32
N THR A 115 -7.88 4.89 14.10
CA THR A 115 -7.32 3.68 13.50
C THR A 115 -7.55 3.71 12.00
N LEU A 116 -6.46 3.77 11.25
CA LEU A 116 -6.46 3.94 9.81
C LEU A 116 -5.95 2.67 9.13
N GLY A 117 -6.77 2.10 8.24
CA GLY A 117 -6.35 0.99 7.42
C GLY A 117 -5.30 1.42 6.38
N SER A 118 -4.32 0.59 6.15
CA SER A 118 -3.24 0.83 5.18
C SER A 118 -3.54 0.25 3.79
N GLY A 119 -4.58 -0.57 3.67
CA GLY A 119 -4.88 -1.28 2.43
C GLY A 119 -3.84 -2.34 2.08
N SER A 120 -4.00 -3.00 0.95
CA SER A 120 -3.12 -4.08 0.50
C SER A 120 -1.68 -3.64 0.29
N ALA A 121 -1.46 -2.42 -0.20
CA ALA A 121 -0.12 -1.87 -0.41
C ALA A 121 0.66 -1.70 0.90
N GLY A 122 -0.04 -1.38 2.00
CA GLY A 122 0.53 -1.31 3.35
C GLY A 122 0.37 -2.60 4.15
N GLN A 123 0.10 -3.73 3.48
CA GLN A 123 -0.11 -5.05 4.09
C GLN A 123 -1.29 -5.11 5.08
N GLY A 124 -2.24 -4.20 4.96
CA GLY A 124 -3.47 -4.15 5.74
C GLY A 124 -4.63 -4.85 5.06
N ILE A 125 -5.57 -5.35 5.86
CA ILE A 125 -6.78 -6.03 5.36
C ILE A 125 -7.87 -5.06 4.89
N THR A 126 -7.78 -3.80 5.23
CA THR A 126 -8.69 -2.73 4.81
C THR A 126 -7.95 -1.43 4.58
N SER A 127 -8.48 -0.58 3.71
CA SER A 127 -8.06 0.82 3.55
C SER A 127 -8.97 1.81 4.26
N ASP A 128 -10.02 1.32 4.94
CA ASP A 128 -11.00 2.17 5.60
C ASP A 128 -10.43 2.90 6.82
N ASN A 129 -11.09 3.98 7.20
CA ASN A 129 -11.06 4.45 8.57
C ASN A 129 -11.86 3.44 9.40
N VAL A 130 -11.18 2.75 10.31
CA VAL A 130 -11.78 1.61 11.03
C VAL A 130 -12.94 2.09 11.89
N SER A 131 -14.09 1.48 11.69
CA SER A 131 -15.34 1.73 12.39
C SER A 131 -15.83 0.45 13.08
N PRO A 132 -16.83 0.53 13.96
CA PRO A 132 -17.47 -0.68 14.51
C PRO A 132 -17.95 -1.66 13.45
N MET A 133 -18.27 -1.18 12.25
CA MET A 133 -18.70 -2.02 11.12
C MET A 133 -17.61 -2.96 10.62
N ASN A 134 -16.35 -2.58 10.77
CA ASN A 134 -15.21 -3.44 10.41
C ASN A 134 -14.99 -4.59 11.41
N LEU A 135 -15.63 -4.52 12.59
CA LEU A 135 -15.56 -5.53 13.66
C LEU A 135 -16.76 -6.45 13.66
N ILE A 136 -17.82 -6.14 12.89
CA ILE A 136 -19.04 -6.94 12.82
C ILE A 136 -18.88 -8.02 11.74
N TYR A 137 -19.17 -9.25 12.11
CA TYR A 137 -19.26 -10.33 11.13
C TYR A 137 -20.55 -10.20 10.32
N VAL A 138 -20.44 -9.75 9.07
CA VAL A 138 -21.56 -9.60 8.15
C VAL A 138 -21.70 -10.86 7.30
N ARG A 139 -22.81 -11.58 7.46
CA ARG A 139 -23.16 -12.72 6.62
C ARG A 139 -24.09 -12.26 5.50
N LYS A 140 -23.78 -12.67 4.29
CA LYS A 140 -24.62 -12.45 3.12
C LYS A 140 -25.37 -13.73 2.77
N VAL A 141 -26.67 -13.62 2.47
CA VAL A 141 -27.50 -14.71 1.97
C VAL A 141 -27.90 -14.33 0.55
N GLY A 142 -27.51 -15.16 -0.43
CA GLY A 142 -27.85 -14.97 -1.83
C GLY A 142 -28.87 -16.01 -2.28
N TYR A 143 -29.95 -15.57 -2.91
CA TYR A 143 -30.92 -16.45 -3.55
C TYR A 143 -30.64 -16.54 -5.05
N GLY A 144 -30.74 -17.73 -5.63
CA GLY A 144 -30.66 -17.93 -7.07
C GLY A 144 -31.82 -17.21 -7.78
N VAL A 145 -31.49 -16.26 -8.65
CA VAL A 145 -32.48 -15.46 -9.42
C VAL A 145 -32.38 -15.70 -10.92
N ARG A 146 -31.38 -16.47 -11.36
CA ARG A 146 -31.13 -16.83 -12.76
C ARG A 146 -30.66 -18.28 -12.82
N ARG A 147 -30.99 -18.95 -13.91
CA ARG A 147 -30.45 -20.28 -14.22
C ARG A 147 -29.14 -20.15 -14.99
N ILE A 148 -28.30 -21.18 -14.95
CA ILE A 148 -27.01 -21.20 -15.68
C ILE A 148 -27.26 -21.07 -17.18
N GLU A 149 -28.35 -21.70 -17.69
CA GLU A 149 -28.75 -21.66 -19.08
C GLU A 149 -29.04 -20.22 -19.58
N ASP A 150 -29.58 -19.37 -18.68
CA ASP A 150 -29.92 -17.98 -18.99
C ASP A 150 -28.68 -17.07 -19.14
N LEU A 151 -27.49 -17.54 -18.73
CA LEU A 151 -26.23 -16.81 -18.83
C LEU A 151 -25.52 -17.02 -20.17
N GLY A 152 -26.10 -17.81 -21.08
CA GLY A 152 -25.45 -18.17 -22.37
C GLY A 152 -24.16 -18.96 -22.20
N MET A 153 -23.88 -19.44 -21.00
CA MET A 153 -22.81 -20.40 -20.76
C MET A 153 -23.37 -21.77 -21.08
N GLY A 154 -22.72 -22.47 -22.03
CA GLY A 154 -23.16 -23.81 -22.45
C GLY A 154 -23.44 -24.71 -21.26
N THR A 155 -24.48 -25.55 -21.38
CA THR A 155 -24.82 -26.51 -20.33
C THR A 155 -23.63 -27.44 -20.06
N PRO A 156 -23.49 -27.99 -18.84
CA PRO A 156 -22.45 -29.00 -18.53
C PRO A 156 -22.44 -30.20 -19.47
N ALA A 157 -23.51 -30.42 -20.28
CA ALA A 157 -23.58 -31.43 -21.32
C ALA A 157 -22.63 -31.12 -22.50
N ASP A 158 -22.39 -29.83 -22.78
CA ASP A 158 -21.41 -29.41 -23.80
C ASP A 158 -19.96 -29.51 -23.31
N ALA A 159 -19.76 -29.61 -21.98
CA ALA A 159 -18.48 -29.91 -21.35
C ALA A 159 -18.07 -31.40 -21.56
N SER A 160 -18.91 -32.24 -22.17
CA SER A 160 -18.53 -33.60 -22.57
C SER A 160 -17.41 -33.61 -23.64
N GLY A 161 -17.17 -32.47 -24.34
CA GLY A 161 -16.02 -32.24 -25.21
C GLY A 161 -14.74 -31.88 -24.44
N CYS A 162 -14.86 -31.42 -23.21
CA CYS A 162 -13.77 -31.22 -22.24
C CYS A 162 -13.73 -32.35 -21.19
N ARG A 163 -14.07 -33.58 -21.58
CA ARG A 163 -13.38 -34.69 -20.94
C ARG A 163 -11.93 -34.49 -21.30
N GLY A 164 -11.21 -33.96 -20.30
CA GLY A 164 -9.78 -33.79 -20.42
C GLY A 164 -9.25 -35.06 -21.09
N ALA A 165 -8.58 -34.91 -22.21
CA ALA A 165 -7.72 -35.96 -22.68
C ALA A 165 -7.04 -36.45 -21.39
N ALA A 166 -7.35 -37.68 -20.98
CA ALA A 166 -6.67 -38.27 -19.85
C ALA A 166 -5.22 -37.97 -20.12
N ALA A 167 -4.58 -37.19 -19.25
CA ALA A 167 -3.22 -36.78 -19.48
C ALA A 167 -2.51 -38.06 -19.86
N ASP A 168 -1.97 -38.12 -21.05
CA ASP A 168 -1.35 -39.35 -21.50
C ASP A 168 -0.28 -39.70 -20.49
N GLU A 169 -0.02 -40.97 -20.29
CA GLU A 169 0.98 -41.41 -19.28
C GLU A 169 2.32 -40.70 -19.48
N ASP A 170 2.61 -40.23 -20.68
CA ASP A 170 3.83 -39.54 -21.07
C ASP A 170 3.84 -38.09 -20.54
N SER A 171 2.72 -37.39 -20.58
CA SER A 171 2.53 -36.06 -20.00
C SER A 171 2.60 -36.09 -18.47
N LEU A 172 2.02 -37.13 -17.85
CA LEU A 172 2.12 -37.33 -16.40
C LEU A 172 3.56 -37.62 -15.96
N ARG A 173 4.28 -38.47 -16.70
CA ARG A 173 5.70 -38.77 -16.43
C ARG A 173 6.59 -37.55 -16.62
N LYS A 174 6.29 -36.70 -17.59
CA LYS A 174 7.01 -35.45 -17.85
C LYS A 174 6.80 -34.43 -16.72
N LEU A 175 5.56 -34.32 -16.22
CA LEU A 175 5.24 -33.47 -15.07
C LEU A 175 5.93 -33.97 -13.78
N GLN A 176 5.97 -35.27 -13.60
CA GLN A 176 6.60 -35.89 -12.45
C GLN A 176 8.12 -35.65 -12.42
N ARG A 177 8.80 -35.76 -13.57
CA ARG A 177 10.22 -35.43 -13.71
C ARG A 177 10.50 -33.95 -13.43
N LEU A 178 9.68 -33.03 -13.95
CA LEU A 178 9.82 -31.60 -13.69
C LEU A 178 9.67 -31.26 -12.20
N LEU A 179 8.77 -31.95 -11.50
CA LEU A 179 8.59 -31.79 -10.06
C LEU A 179 9.79 -32.36 -9.27
N GLU A 180 10.31 -33.50 -9.67
CA GLU A 180 11.50 -34.10 -9.03
C GLU A 180 12.75 -33.23 -9.22
N ASP A 181 12.96 -32.69 -10.44
CA ASP A 181 14.05 -31.76 -10.75
C ASP A 181 13.95 -30.44 -9.95
N ALA A 182 12.73 -29.92 -9.82
CA ALA A 182 12.48 -28.71 -9.03
C ALA A 182 12.77 -28.93 -7.54
N LEU A 183 12.35 -30.06 -6.98
CA LEU A 183 12.61 -30.43 -5.60
C LEU A 183 14.09 -30.68 -5.34
N ALA A 184 14.79 -31.34 -6.26
CA ALA A 184 16.24 -31.55 -6.17
C ALA A 184 17.01 -30.21 -6.22
N SER A 185 16.57 -29.25 -7.03
CA SER A 185 17.13 -27.91 -7.11
C SER A 185 16.98 -27.13 -5.81
N ILE A 186 15.85 -27.26 -5.15
CA ILE A 186 15.58 -26.59 -3.84
C ILE A 186 16.44 -27.22 -2.73
N ASN A 187 16.57 -28.55 -2.71
CA ASN A 187 17.39 -29.24 -1.70
C ASN A 187 18.90 -28.98 -1.83
N ASN A 188 19.38 -28.60 -3.02
CA ASN A 188 20.79 -28.27 -3.22
C ASN A 188 21.13 -26.79 -2.89
N GLN A 189 20.13 -25.98 -2.52
CA GLN A 189 20.29 -24.58 -2.12
C GLN A 189 20.12 -24.34 -0.60
N LEU A 190 19.82 -25.38 0.16
CA LEU A 190 19.80 -25.42 1.61
C LEU A 190 21.03 -26.13 2.15
#